data_f6ac3b0c9174764ebc71798fb7fe4af7
#
_entry.id   f6ac3b0c9174764ebc71798fb7fe4af7
#
_cell.length_a   1.000
_cell.length_b   1.000
_cell.length_c   1.000
_cell.angle_alpha   90.00
_cell.angle_beta   90.00
_cell.angle_gamma   90.00
#
_symmetry.space_group_name_H-M   'P 1'
#
loop_
_entity.id
_entity.type
_entity.pdbx_description
1 polymer ?
#
loop_
_entity_poly.entity_id
_entity_poly.type
_entity_poly.pdbx_seq_one_letter_code
_entity_poly.pdbx_strand_id
1 'polypeptide(L)'
;MNARILGLKTSRRGSVEGLPLYFMVSAVVVAVAMSALLSMMGGLQGQTLGGVETDRETAQVASGHGALTFNVTVTDTSGKPIEGATVVVEGLGASAAKKTDALGKARFTVTIDLGNANFGELEVKASFAGPVGEATRATSVLVTRA
;
A
#
# COMPACT_ATOMS: atom_id res chain seq x y z
N MET A 1 50.00 31.29 45.07
CA MET A 1 50.22 30.30 43.99
C MET A 1 49.16 29.19 43.97
N ASN A 2 48.83 28.65 45.11
CA ASN A 2 47.83 27.54 45.16
C ASN A 2 46.44 27.99 44.68
N ALA A 3 46.04 29.23 44.93
CA ALA A 3 44.73 29.72 44.46
C ALA A 3 44.64 29.83 42.93
N ARG A 4 45.74 30.13 42.26
CA ARG A 4 45.77 30.18 40.78
C ARG A 4 45.62 28.78 40.17
N ILE A 5 46.27 27.76 40.78
CA ILE A 5 46.18 26.38 40.32
C ILE A 5 44.77 25.90 40.51
N LEU A 6 44.14 26.17 41.64
CA LEU A 6 42.74 25.80 41.90
C LEU A 6 41.76 26.49 40.95
N GLY A 7 41.97 27.77 40.64
CA GLY A 7 41.16 28.48 39.68
C GLY A 7 41.23 27.88 38.29
N LEU A 8 42.42 27.53 37.81
CA LEU A 8 42.61 26.86 36.55
C LEU A 8 41.94 25.49 36.48
N LYS A 9 42.01 24.73 37.53
CA LYS A 9 41.31 23.41 37.63
C LYS A 9 39.81 23.56 37.54
N THR A 10 39.24 24.52 38.24
CA THR A 10 37.81 24.79 38.19
C THR A 10 37.35 25.21 36.77
N SER A 11 38.13 26.03 36.11
CA SER A 11 37.87 26.47 34.73
C SER A 11 37.90 25.28 33.77
N ARG A 12 38.84 24.36 33.88
CA ARG A 12 38.92 23.15 33.07
C ARG A 12 37.74 22.23 33.31
N ARG A 13 37.29 22.07 34.54
CA ARG A 13 36.12 21.27 34.88
C ARG A 13 34.87 21.83 34.22
N GLY A 14 34.65 23.13 34.30
CA GLY A 14 33.52 23.77 33.64
C GLY A 14 33.54 23.56 32.16
N SER A 15 34.69 23.60 31.50
CA SER A 15 34.87 23.38 30.10
C SER A 15 34.55 21.94 29.69
N VAL A 16 34.99 20.97 30.48
CA VAL A 16 34.72 19.53 30.24
C VAL A 16 33.26 19.19 30.46
N GLU A 17 32.61 19.79 31.43
CA GLU A 17 31.18 19.59 31.70
C GLU A 17 30.29 20.18 30.59
N GLY A 18 30.68 21.30 30.01
CA GLY A 18 29.95 21.92 28.90
C GLY A 18 29.93 21.10 27.61
N LEU A 19 31.02 20.40 27.30
CA LEU A 19 31.12 19.55 26.12
C LEU A 19 30.13 18.39 26.11
N PRO A 20 29.97 17.58 27.17
CA PRO A 20 28.99 16.50 27.22
C PRO A 20 27.55 16.99 27.02
N LEU A 21 27.19 18.12 27.62
CA LEU A 21 25.87 18.71 27.47
C LEU A 21 25.61 19.12 26.02
N TYR A 22 26.57 19.72 25.36
CA TYR A 22 26.49 20.09 23.95
C TYR A 22 26.27 18.83 23.07
N PHE A 23 27.02 17.80 23.31
CA PHE A 23 26.85 16.53 22.57
C PHE A 23 25.49 15.91 22.82
N MET A 24 24.98 15.95 24.04
CA MET A 24 23.65 15.42 24.36
C MET A 24 22.56 16.21 23.62
N VAL A 25 22.62 17.52 23.60
CA VAL A 25 21.67 18.36 22.87
C VAL A 25 21.76 18.09 21.37
N SER A 26 22.95 18.00 20.82
CA SER A 26 23.17 17.68 19.42
C SER A 26 22.61 16.31 19.05
N ALA A 27 22.82 15.31 19.90
CA ALA A 27 22.29 13.97 19.70
C ALA A 27 20.77 13.95 19.68
N VAL A 28 20.12 14.68 20.58
CA VAL A 28 18.66 14.80 20.63
C VAL A 28 18.12 15.47 19.36
N VAL A 29 18.74 16.55 18.92
CA VAL A 29 18.34 17.27 17.70
C VAL A 29 18.46 16.36 16.48
N VAL A 30 19.57 15.63 16.37
CA VAL A 30 19.78 14.68 15.27
C VAL A 30 18.74 13.56 15.32
N ALA A 31 18.46 13.00 16.50
CA ALA A 31 17.47 11.93 16.66
C ALA A 31 16.07 12.40 16.24
N VAL A 32 15.66 13.61 16.62
CA VAL A 32 14.36 14.17 16.21
C VAL A 32 14.32 14.40 14.70
N ALA A 33 15.38 14.95 14.13
CA ALA A 33 15.46 15.15 12.68
C ALA A 33 15.41 13.82 11.91
N MET A 34 16.13 12.82 12.36
CA MET A 34 16.10 11.47 11.77
C MET A 34 14.72 10.83 11.87
N SER A 35 14.06 10.97 13.01
CA SER A 35 12.70 10.45 13.20
C SER A 35 11.71 11.11 12.25
N ALA A 36 11.81 12.42 12.07
CA ALA A 36 10.97 13.15 11.11
C ALA A 36 11.22 12.68 9.68
N LEU A 37 12.48 12.52 9.28
CA LEU A 37 12.85 12.02 7.96
C LEU A 37 12.34 10.59 7.75
N LEU A 38 12.51 9.72 8.73
CA LEU A 38 12.02 8.34 8.63
C LEU A 38 10.50 8.28 8.55
N SER A 39 9.78 9.15 9.26
CA SER A 39 8.33 9.26 9.14
C SER A 39 7.91 9.70 7.74
N MET A 40 8.60 10.66 7.16
CA MET A 40 8.35 11.08 5.78
C MET A 40 8.69 9.98 4.78
N MET A 41 9.78 9.27 4.98
CA MET A 41 10.16 8.13 4.14
C MET A 41 9.18 6.95 4.30
N GLY A 42 8.67 6.72 5.49
CA GLY A 42 7.62 5.71 5.73
C GLY A 42 6.36 6.01 4.95
N GLY A 43 5.97 7.28 4.85
CA GLY A 43 4.90 7.71 3.96
C GLY A 43 5.26 7.59 2.47
N LEU A 44 6.54 7.77 2.14
CA LEU A 44 7.05 7.61 0.76
C LEU A 44 7.22 6.15 0.36
N GLN A 45 7.57 5.29 1.30
CA GLN A 45 7.64 3.84 1.03
C GLN A 45 6.28 3.27 0.70
N GLY A 46 5.22 3.84 1.25
CA GLY A 46 3.84 3.56 0.91
C GLY A 46 3.50 2.10 0.78
N GLN A 47 2.30 1.84 0.38
CA GLN A 47 1.86 0.48 0.08
C GLN A 47 2.32 0.10 -1.32
N THR A 48 2.85 -1.11 -1.45
CA THR A 48 3.16 -1.73 -2.75
C THR A 48 2.12 -2.80 -3.01
N LEU A 49 1.58 -2.81 -4.21
CA LEU A 49 0.58 -3.79 -4.62
C LEU A 49 1.11 -5.22 -4.44
N GLY A 50 0.48 -5.98 -3.57
CA GLY A 50 0.85 -7.36 -3.27
C GLY A 50 -0.01 -8.39 -3.98
N GLY A 51 -1.33 -8.18 -3.97
CA GLY A 51 -2.25 -9.13 -4.55
C GLY A 51 -3.63 -8.55 -4.82
N VAL A 52 -4.35 -9.21 -5.69
CA VAL A 52 -5.75 -8.96 -5.99
C VAL A 52 -6.52 -10.26 -5.87
N GLU A 53 -7.60 -10.22 -5.13
CA GLU A 53 -8.47 -11.38 -4.91
C GLU A 53 -9.92 -11.02 -5.19
N THR A 54 -10.67 -12.00 -5.62
CA THR A 54 -12.11 -11.89 -5.81
C THR A 54 -12.82 -12.78 -4.81
N ASP A 55 -14.00 -12.37 -4.36
CA ASP A 55 -14.85 -13.18 -3.48
C ASP A 55 -15.48 -14.38 -4.20
N ARG A 56 -15.40 -14.41 -5.54
CA ARG A 56 -15.85 -15.50 -6.39
C ARG A 56 -14.77 -15.90 -7.36
N GLU A 57 -14.31 -17.12 -7.27
CA GLU A 57 -13.38 -17.69 -8.25
C GLU A 57 -14.14 -18.24 -9.47
N THR A 58 -15.36 -18.65 -9.26
CA THR A 58 -16.25 -19.19 -10.29
C THR A 58 -17.64 -18.55 -10.18
N ALA A 59 -18.27 -18.37 -11.31
CA ALA A 59 -19.63 -17.86 -11.39
C ALA A 59 -20.41 -18.59 -12.48
N GLN A 60 -21.73 -18.66 -12.33
CA GLN A 60 -22.62 -19.24 -13.32
C GLN A 60 -23.61 -18.18 -13.81
N VAL A 61 -23.84 -18.18 -15.11
CA VAL A 61 -24.86 -17.36 -15.75
C VAL A 61 -25.87 -18.23 -16.47
N ALA A 62 -27.13 -17.99 -16.17
CA ALA A 62 -28.22 -18.69 -16.84
C ALA A 62 -28.27 -18.30 -18.32
N SER A 63 -28.39 -19.28 -19.21
CA SER A 63 -28.45 -19.06 -20.66
C SER A 63 -27.21 -18.37 -21.26
N GLY A 64 -26.11 -18.31 -20.51
CA GLY A 64 -24.86 -17.68 -20.96
C GLY A 64 -24.87 -16.16 -21.04
N HIS A 65 -25.91 -15.52 -20.53
CA HIS A 65 -26.06 -14.08 -20.52
C HIS A 65 -26.69 -13.64 -19.20
N GLY A 66 -26.11 -12.65 -18.55
CA GLY A 66 -26.67 -12.16 -17.29
C GLY A 66 -25.72 -11.24 -16.54
N ALA A 67 -26.24 -10.67 -15.46
CA ALA A 67 -25.47 -9.83 -14.56
C ALA A 67 -24.71 -10.65 -13.54
N LEU A 68 -23.46 -10.28 -13.29
CA LEU A 68 -22.61 -10.86 -12.26
C LEU A 68 -22.17 -9.76 -11.29
N THR A 69 -22.38 -10.00 -10.01
CA THR A 69 -21.91 -9.12 -8.94
C THR A 69 -20.84 -9.82 -8.12
N PHE A 70 -19.70 -9.16 -7.93
CA PHE A 70 -18.60 -9.67 -7.13
C PHE A 70 -17.80 -8.53 -6.51
N ASN A 71 -17.07 -8.84 -5.46
CA ASN A 71 -16.17 -7.91 -4.81
C ASN A 71 -14.72 -8.26 -5.13
N VAL A 72 -13.91 -7.25 -5.36
CA VAL A 72 -12.48 -7.39 -5.56
C VAL A 72 -11.78 -6.78 -4.35
N THR A 73 -10.86 -7.49 -3.76
CA THR A 73 -10.04 -7.02 -2.64
C THR A 73 -8.60 -6.87 -3.12
N VAL A 74 -8.02 -5.70 -2.88
CA VAL A 74 -6.64 -5.39 -3.22
C VAL A 74 -5.85 -5.18 -1.94
N THR A 75 -4.76 -5.91 -1.82
CA THR A 75 -3.88 -5.87 -0.64
C THR A 75 -2.45 -5.56 -1.04
N ASP A 76 -1.69 -5.01 -0.09
CA ASP A 76 -0.27 -4.79 -0.25
C ASP A 76 0.54 -6.07 0.02
N THR A 77 1.87 -5.98 -0.08
CA THR A 77 2.77 -7.11 0.17
C THR A 77 2.74 -7.64 1.60
N SER A 78 2.22 -6.85 2.55
CA SER A 78 2.04 -7.26 3.94
C SER A 78 0.61 -7.72 4.28
N GLY A 79 -0.27 -7.77 3.29
CA GLY A 79 -1.65 -8.22 3.45
C GLY A 79 -2.62 -7.13 3.92
N LYS A 80 -2.19 -5.89 3.99
CA LYS A 80 -3.05 -4.76 4.36
C LYS A 80 -3.86 -4.27 3.15
N PRO A 81 -5.10 -3.82 3.35
CA PRO A 81 -5.92 -3.30 2.25
C PRO A 81 -5.32 -2.02 1.66
N ILE A 82 -5.43 -1.87 0.34
CA ILE A 82 -5.00 -0.67 -0.39
C ILE A 82 -6.22 0.14 -0.81
N GLU A 83 -6.27 1.39 -0.36
CA GLU A 83 -7.25 2.37 -0.81
C GLU A 83 -6.77 3.07 -2.08
N GLY A 84 -7.67 3.31 -3.02
CA GLY A 84 -7.37 4.06 -4.23
C GLY A 84 -6.66 3.28 -5.33
N ALA A 85 -6.54 1.97 -5.21
CA ALA A 85 -6.07 1.13 -6.31
C ALA A 85 -7.12 1.10 -7.42
N THR A 86 -6.66 1.17 -8.66
CA THR A 86 -7.56 1.08 -9.82
C THR A 86 -7.77 -0.39 -10.18
N VAL A 87 -9.02 -0.82 -10.19
CA VAL A 87 -9.41 -2.17 -10.58
C VAL A 87 -10.16 -2.10 -11.90
N VAL A 88 -9.71 -2.85 -12.88
CA VAL A 88 -10.33 -2.95 -14.19
C VAL A 88 -10.80 -4.39 -14.42
N VAL A 89 -12.03 -4.55 -14.81
CA VAL A 89 -12.63 -5.83 -15.13
C VAL A 89 -12.96 -5.83 -16.63
N GLU A 90 -12.43 -6.83 -17.34
CA GLU A 90 -12.61 -6.96 -18.78
C GLU A 90 -12.84 -8.41 -19.19
N GLY A 91 -13.61 -8.61 -20.19
CA GLY A 91 -13.88 -9.90 -20.81
C GLY A 91 -15.36 -10.18 -20.98
N LEU A 92 -15.69 -11.14 -21.84
CA LEU A 92 -17.06 -11.62 -22.07
C LEU A 92 -18.07 -10.48 -22.38
N GLY A 93 -17.61 -9.48 -23.11
CA GLY A 93 -18.41 -8.31 -23.44
C GLY A 93 -18.56 -7.28 -22.32
N ALA A 94 -17.94 -7.51 -21.16
CA ALA A 94 -17.97 -6.61 -20.04
C ALA A 94 -16.68 -5.76 -19.94
N SER A 95 -16.84 -4.53 -19.52
CA SER A 95 -15.73 -3.64 -19.21
C SER A 95 -16.17 -2.67 -18.12
N ALA A 96 -15.43 -2.63 -17.01
CA ALA A 96 -15.71 -1.72 -15.91
C ALA A 96 -14.40 -1.39 -15.17
N ALA A 97 -14.36 -0.22 -14.56
CA ALA A 97 -13.23 0.22 -13.75
C ALA A 97 -13.73 0.93 -12.51
N LYS A 98 -13.11 0.64 -11.37
CA LYS A 98 -13.38 1.31 -10.11
C LYS A 98 -12.10 1.42 -9.27
N LYS A 99 -12.09 2.36 -8.34
CA LYS A 99 -11.05 2.46 -7.32
C LYS A 99 -11.51 1.77 -6.05
N THR A 100 -10.56 1.17 -5.36
CA THR A 100 -10.82 0.53 -4.06
C THR A 100 -11.13 1.56 -2.98
N ASP A 101 -11.98 1.16 -2.03
CA ASP A 101 -12.33 1.96 -0.86
C ASP A 101 -11.28 1.81 0.26
N ALA A 102 -11.58 2.37 1.43
CA ALA A 102 -10.71 2.31 2.60
C ALA A 102 -10.45 0.88 3.10
N LEU A 103 -11.31 -0.07 2.75
CA LEU A 103 -11.16 -1.49 3.06
C LEU A 103 -10.46 -2.27 1.94
N GLY A 104 -9.96 -1.59 0.93
CA GLY A 104 -9.32 -2.21 -0.22
C GLY A 104 -10.26 -2.94 -1.15
N LYS A 105 -11.55 -2.64 -1.09
CA LYS A 105 -12.59 -3.35 -1.84
C LYS A 105 -13.20 -2.50 -2.95
N ALA A 106 -13.49 -3.16 -4.06
CA ALA A 106 -14.26 -2.59 -5.15
C ALA A 106 -15.36 -3.58 -5.53
N ARG A 107 -16.60 -3.14 -5.54
CA ARG A 107 -17.75 -3.95 -5.93
C ARG A 107 -18.09 -3.71 -7.39
N PHE A 108 -18.19 -4.79 -8.14
CA PHE A 108 -18.54 -4.75 -9.56
C PHE A 108 -19.85 -5.48 -9.81
N THR A 109 -20.66 -4.87 -10.65
CA THR A 109 -21.83 -5.53 -11.27
C THR A 109 -21.67 -5.36 -12.78
N VAL A 110 -21.41 -6.45 -13.47
CA VAL A 110 -21.15 -6.46 -14.91
C VAL A 110 -22.11 -7.38 -15.62
N THR A 111 -22.48 -7.03 -16.83
CA THR A 111 -23.28 -7.89 -17.69
C THR A 111 -22.35 -8.73 -18.54
N ILE A 112 -22.47 -10.03 -18.43
CA ILE A 112 -21.63 -11.01 -19.09
C ILE A 112 -22.41 -11.68 -20.23
N ASP A 113 -21.72 -11.89 -21.33
CA ASP A 113 -22.25 -12.62 -22.48
C ASP A 113 -21.23 -13.67 -22.91
N LEU A 114 -21.56 -14.94 -22.71
CA LEU A 114 -20.75 -16.06 -23.17
C LEU A 114 -20.97 -16.39 -24.65
N GLY A 115 -21.97 -15.80 -25.28
CA GLY A 115 -22.34 -16.16 -26.65
C GLY A 115 -22.69 -17.65 -26.73
N ASN A 116 -22.03 -18.37 -27.62
CA ASN A 116 -22.21 -19.81 -27.79
C ASN A 116 -21.27 -20.67 -26.93
N ALA A 117 -20.37 -20.03 -26.17
CA ALA A 117 -19.42 -20.74 -25.33
C ALA A 117 -20.08 -21.28 -24.06
N ASN A 118 -19.55 -22.42 -23.54
CA ASN A 118 -20.01 -22.98 -22.30
C ASN A 118 -19.29 -22.39 -21.09
N PHE A 119 -18.15 -21.79 -21.29
CA PHE A 119 -17.37 -21.12 -20.26
C PHE A 119 -16.54 -19.99 -20.87
N GLY A 120 -16.07 -19.11 -19.99
CA GLY A 120 -15.16 -18.04 -20.34
C GLY A 120 -14.52 -17.46 -19.09
N GLU A 121 -13.56 -16.61 -19.27
CA GLU A 121 -12.86 -15.96 -18.18
C GLU A 121 -13.10 -14.44 -18.21
N LEU A 122 -13.35 -13.91 -17.03
CA LEU A 122 -13.40 -12.48 -16.78
C LEU A 122 -12.10 -12.07 -16.12
N GLU A 123 -11.33 -11.22 -16.78
CA GLU A 123 -10.03 -10.77 -16.27
C GLU A 123 -10.23 -9.60 -15.32
N VAL A 124 -9.58 -9.67 -14.16
CA VAL A 124 -9.57 -8.62 -13.15
C VAL A 124 -8.14 -8.17 -12.96
N LYS A 125 -7.87 -6.91 -13.28
CA LYS A 125 -6.57 -6.28 -13.10
C LYS A 125 -6.65 -5.19 -12.05
N ALA A 126 -5.71 -5.19 -11.13
CA ALA A 126 -5.52 -4.11 -10.18
C ALA A 126 -4.19 -3.42 -10.44
N SER A 127 -4.19 -2.12 -10.45
CA SER A 127 -2.99 -1.31 -10.56
C SER A 127 -2.95 -0.28 -9.45
N PHE A 128 -1.77 -0.03 -8.94
CA PHE A 128 -1.53 0.94 -7.90
C PHE A 128 -0.18 1.62 -8.11
N ALA A 129 -0.22 2.95 -8.20
CA ALA A 129 0.98 3.75 -8.30
C ALA A 129 1.52 4.04 -6.90
N GLY A 130 2.52 3.30 -6.51
CA GLY A 130 3.25 3.53 -5.26
C GLY A 130 4.45 4.45 -5.45
N PRO A 131 5.19 4.74 -4.36
CA PRO A 131 6.37 5.62 -4.43
C PRO A 131 7.52 5.06 -5.29
N VAL A 132 7.55 3.75 -5.50
CA VAL A 132 8.59 3.07 -6.29
C VAL A 132 8.18 2.88 -7.76
N GLY A 133 6.93 3.17 -8.08
CA GLY A 133 6.39 3.02 -9.43
C GLY A 133 5.03 2.34 -9.42
N GLU A 134 4.49 2.11 -10.61
CA GLU A 134 3.23 1.44 -10.80
C GLU A 134 3.42 -0.07 -10.80
N ALA A 135 2.61 -0.77 -10.02
CA ALA A 135 2.55 -2.23 -10.01
C ALA A 135 1.16 -2.68 -10.48
N THR A 136 1.12 -3.78 -11.22
CA THR A 136 -0.12 -4.37 -11.72
C THR A 136 -0.16 -5.85 -11.34
N ARG A 137 -1.31 -6.28 -10.87
CA ARG A 137 -1.61 -7.69 -10.59
C ARG A 137 -2.93 -8.05 -11.25
N ALA A 138 -3.04 -9.29 -11.66
CA ALA A 138 -4.24 -9.79 -12.33
C ALA A 138 -4.71 -11.09 -11.70
N THR A 139 -6.01 -11.29 -11.72
CA THR A 139 -6.68 -12.56 -11.43
C THR A 139 -7.80 -12.74 -12.42
N SER A 140 -8.45 -13.88 -12.38
CA SER A 140 -9.58 -14.15 -13.27
C SER A 140 -10.72 -14.80 -12.53
N VAL A 141 -11.93 -14.60 -13.04
CA VAL A 141 -13.13 -15.28 -12.60
C VAL A 141 -13.60 -16.20 -13.74
N LEU A 142 -13.70 -17.48 -13.45
CA LEU A 142 -14.22 -18.45 -14.40
C LEU A 142 -15.75 -18.34 -14.43
N VAL A 143 -16.31 -18.06 -15.59
CA VAL A 143 -17.75 -17.98 -15.78
C VAL A 143 -18.20 -19.19 -16.62
N THR A 144 -19.18 -19.89 -16.11
CA THR A 144 -19.75 -21.05 -16.79
C THR A 144 -21.23 -20.84 -17.09
N ARG A 145 -21.69 -21.51 -18.12
CA ARG A 145 -23.11 -21.57 -18.44
C ARG A 145 -23.82 -22.51 -17.47
N ALA A 146 -24.84 -22.02 -16.87
CA ALA A 146 -25.66 -22.85 -15.98
C ALA A 146 -26.58 -23.80 -16.77
#